data_b2e42f98758a83925fddc5aa57bfbe77
#
_entry.id   b2e42f98758a83925fddc5aa57bfbe77
#
_cell.length_a   1.000
_cell.length_b   1.000
_cell.length_c   1.000
_cell.angle_alpha   90.00
_cell.angle_beta   90.00
_cell.angle_gamma   90.00
#
_symmetry.space_group_name_H-M   'P 1'
#
loop_
_entity.id
_entity.type
_entity.pdbx_description
1 polymer ?
#
loop_
_entity_poly.entity_id
_entity_poly.type
_entity_poly.pdbx_seq_one_letter_code
_entity_poly.pdbx_strand_id
1 'polypeptide(L)'
;MTIDAQASAVRAGTKHTAQHREDATAAPQPSVPDIAPGRRARPVLWWAALGAAAVAMQLYVYGRWVTSSDFAPTPTGSDPVPHGVMVKAWILQGTFAAGAVATIGWLVWRCARERRLTFYAQMWIAWVAIIWLDPWANLIRPQMMFNSYYFNRGSWVEYIPWWISPKGHLLPQPFLIERPTT
;
A
#
# COMPACT_ATOMS: atom_id res chain seq x y z
N MET A 1 34.06 48.33 -55.33
CA MET A 1 32.56 48.51 -55.24
C MET A 1 31.87 47.22 -55.60
N THR A 2 32.26 46.06 -55.02
CA THR A 2 31.80 44.74 -55.46
C THR A 2 31.60 43.74 -54.28
N ILE A 3 31.80 44.18 -53.05
CA ILE A 3 31.71 43.30 -51.88
C ILE A 3 30.31 43.32 -51.22
N ASP A 4 29.57 44.44 -51.31
CA ASP A 4 28.27 44.60 -50.66
C ASP A 4 27.11 43.90 -51.40
N ALA A 5 27.23 43.66 -52.69
CA ALA A 5 26.19 42.99 -53.47
C ALA A 5 26.09 41.48 -53.17
N GLN A 6 27.21 40.84 -52.83
CA GLN A 6 27.26 39.42 -52.54
C GLN A 6 26.69 39.12 -51.11
N ALA A 7 26.86 40.02 -50.15
CA ALA A 7 26.34 39.86 -48.80
C ALA A 7 24.81 39.97 -48.76
N SER A 8 24.19 40.76 -49.65
CA SER A 8 22.73 40.92 -49.71
C SER A 8 22.02 39.72 -50.33
N ALA A 9 22.65 39.05 -51.32
CA ALA A 9 22.09 37.88 -51.97
C ALA A 9 22.09 36.63 -51.04
N VAL A 10 23.14 36.49 -50.21
CA VAL A 10 23.24 35.38 -49.25
C VAL A 10 22.22 35.54 -48.10
N ARG A 11 21.89 36.78 -47.68
CA ARG A 11 20.87 37.02 -46.64
C ARG A 11 19.43 36.80 -47.13
N ALA A 12 19.14 36.99 -48.40
CA ALA A 12 17.83 36.73 -48.98
C ALA A 12 17.56 35.23 -49.17
N GLY A 13 18.58 34.45 -49.54
CA GLY A 13 18.46 33.01 -49.71
C GLY A 13 18.23 32.26 -48.39
N THR A 14 18.84 32.72 -47.30
CA THR A 14 18.70 32.07 -45.97
C THR A 14 17.33 32.31 -45.31
N LYS A 15 16.66 33.41 -45.59
CA LYS A 15 15.30 33.66 -45.06
C LYS A 15 14.25 32.80 -45.75
N HIS A 16 14.36 32.52 -47.03
CA HIS A 16 13.39 31.69 -47.77
C HIS A 16 13.48 30.20 -47.38
N THR A 17 14.68 29.72 -47.06
CA THR A 17 14.88 28.30 -46.66
C THR A 17 14.43 28.05 -45.24
N ALA A 18 14.48 29.04 -44.35
CA ALA A 18 14.02 28.90 -42.98
C ALA A 18 12.47 28.83 -42.90
N GLN A 19 11.79 29.66 -43.68
CA GLN A 19 10.34 29.72 -43.70
C GLN A 19 9.66 28.46 -44.27
N HIS A 20 10.28 27.82 -45.25
CA HIS A 20 9.82 26.56 -45.84
C HIS A 20 10.03 25.34 -44.92
N ARG A 21 10.87 25.48 -43.88
CA ARG A 21 11.17 24.40 -42.95
C ARG A 21 10.24 24.42 -41.72
N GLU A 22 9.65 25.57 -41.39
CA GLU A 22 8.67 25.68 -40.31
C GLU A 22 7.28 25.14 -40.74
N ASP A 23 6.91 25.27 -42.00
CA ASP A 23 5.62 24.77 -42.50
C ASP A 23 5.58 23.25 -42.74
N ALA A 24 6.76 22.59 -42.79
CA ALA A 24 6.83 21.15 -43.07
C ALA A 24 6.80 20.25 -41.85
N THR A 25 6.74 20.78 -40.60
CA THR A 25 6.92 19.97 -39.38
C THR A 25 5.69 19.89 -38.50
N ALA A 26 4.56 20.45 -38.92
CA ALA A 26 3.29 20.24 -38.23
C ALA A 26 2.61 18.96 -38.77
N ALA A 27 3.15 17.79 -38.43
CA ALA A 27 2.35 16.57 -38.54
C ALA A 27 1.04 16.73 -37.76
N PRO A 28 -0.11 16.42 -38.35
CA PRO A 28 -1.38 16.51 -37.64
C PRO A 28 -1.29 15.69 -36.36
N GLN A 29 -1.34 16.38 -35.20
CA GLN A 29 -1.38 15.69 -33.92
C GLN A 29 -2.62 14.79 -33.91
N PRO A 30 -2.47 13.51 -33.60
CA PRO A 30 -3.64 12.65 -33.49
C PRO A 30 -4.60 13.28 -32.47
N SER A 31 -5.78 13.64 -32.96
CA SER A 31 -6.85 14.18 -32.11
C SER A 31 -7.13 13.13 -31.03
N VAL A 32 -6.76 13.44 -29.79
CA VAL A 32 -7.13 12.62 -28.64
C VAL A 32 -8.64 12.59 -28.61
N PRO A 33 -9.28 11.43 -28.74
CA PRO A 33 -10.72 11.34 -28.75
C PRO A 33 -11.23 11.95 -27.44
N ASP A 34 -12.13 12.92 -27.58
CA ASP A 34 -12.79 13.60 -26.46
C ASP A 34 -13.71 12.58 -25.77
N ILE A 35 -13.15 11.89 -24.78
CA ILE A 35 -13.86 10.84 -24.05
C ILE A 35 -14.74 11.55 -23.04
N ALA A 36 -16.00 11.67 -23.36
CA ALA A 36 -17.03 12.25 -22.53
C ALA A 36 -16.88 11.81 -21.06
N PRO A 37 -16.76 12.74 -20.09
CA PRO A 37 -16.36 12.46 -18.71
C PRO A 37 -17.37 11.59 -17.92
N GLY A 38 -18.60 11.43 -18.41
CA GLY A 38 -19.65 10.72 -17.68
C GLY A 38 -19.58 9.17 -17.70
N ARG A 39 -18.82 8.56 -18.61
CA ARG A 39 -18.84 7.09 -18.78
C ARG A 39 -17.75 6.35 -18.02
N ARG A 40 -16.71 7.05 -17.56
CA ARG A 40 -15.57 6.46 -16.82
C ARG A 40 -15.77 6.39 -15.31
N ALA A 41 -16.68 7.13 -14.73
CA ALA A 41 -16.84 7.22 -13.27
C ALA A 41 -17.47 5.97 -12.63
N ARG A 42 -18.32 5.24 -13.34
CA ARG A 42 -19.05 4.09 -12.76
C ARG A 42 -18.17 2.95 -12.25
N PRO A 43 -17.17 2.44 -13.00
CA PRO A 43 -16.32 1.38 -12.48
C PRO A 43 -15.50 1.81 -11.27
N VAL A 44 -14.99 3.04 -11.26
CA VAL A 44 -14.20 3.59 -10.14
C VAL A 44 -15.04 3.68 -8.87
N LEU A 45 -16.30 4.10 -8.97
CA LEU A 45 -17.20 4.18 -7.82
C LEU A 45 -17.51 2.80 -7.24
N TRP A 46 -17.69 1.79 -8.06
CA TRP A 46 -17.89 0.41 -7.59
C TRP A 46 -16.66 -0.12 -6.85
N TRP A 47 -15.46 0.07 -7.38
CA TRP A 47 -14.23 -0.34 -6.69
C TRP A 47 -14.00 0.45 -5.40
N ALA A 48 -14.30 1.74 -5.41
CA ALA A 48 -14.22 2.56 -4.20
C ALA A 48 -15.23 2.10 -3.13
N ALA A 49 -16.46 1.78 -3.51
CA ALA A 49 -17.48 1.26 -2.60
C ALA A 49 -17.08 -0.10 -2.02
N LEU A 50 -16.54 -1.01 -2.84
CA LEU A 50 -16.04 -2.29 -2.39
C LEU A 50 -14.87 -2.13 -1.41
N GLY A 51 -13.92 -1.26 -1.73
CA GLY A 51 -12.79 -0.94 -0.83
C GLY A 51 -13.25 -0.33 0.49
N ALA A 52 -14.22 0.60 0.45
CA ALA A 52 -14.80 1.18 1.66
C ALA A 52 -15.53 0.14 2.53
N ALA A 53 -16.27 -0.78 1.91
CA ALA A 53 -16.92 -1.89 2.63
C ALA A 53 -15.89 -2.82 3.28
N ALA A 54 -14.80 -3.15 2.58
CA ALA A 54 -13.70 -3.97 3.12
C ALA A 54 -13.03 -3.28 4.32
N VAL A 55 -12.72 -1.98 4.22
CA VAL A 55 -12.15 -1.22 5.34
C VAL A 55 -13.13 -1.13 6.52
N ALA A 56 -14.41 -0.91 6.27
CA ALA A 56 -15.43 -0.89 7.32
C ALA A 56 -15.51 -2.24 8.06
N MET A 57 -15.43 -3.35 7.32
CA MET A 57 -15.38 -4.70 7.89
C MET A 57 -14.13 -4.89 8.75
N GLN A 58 -12.96 -4.48 8.28
CA GLN A 58 -11.71 -4.56 9.05
C GLN A 58 -11.81 -3.76 10.35
N LEU A 59 -12.30 -2.52 10.28
CA LEU A 59 -12.49 -1.68 11.46
C LEU A 59 -13.48 -2.29 12.46
N TYR A 60 -14.56 -2.90 11.97
CA TYR A 60 -15.51 -3.62 12.81
C TYR A 60 -14.85 -4.78 13.54
N VAL A 61 -14.12 -5.65 12.83
CA VAL A 61 -13.44 -6.82 13.40
C VAL A 61 -12.39 -6.40 14.42
N TYR A 62 -11.51 -5.47 14.06
CA TYR A 62 -10.48 -4.97 14.98
C TYR A 62 -11.09 -4.24 16.19
N GLY A 63 -12.13 -3.45 15.98
CA GLY A 63 -12.82 -2.77 17.06
C GLY A 63 -13.42 -3.77 18.07
N ARG A 64 -14.09 -4.81 17.58
CA ARG A 64 -14.64 -5.88 18.40
C ARG A 64 -13.55 -6.63 19.18
N TRP A 65 -12.47 -6.97 18.51
CA TRP A 65 -11.36 -7.68 19.13
C TRP A 65 -10.65 -6.86 20.21
N VAL A 66 -10.27 -5.62 19.92
CA VAL A 66 -9.56 -4.75 20.89
C VAL A 66 -10.40 -4.46 22.14
N THR A 67 -11.73 -4.42 22.01
CA THR A 67 -12.65 -4.19 23.14
C THR A 67 -13.08 -5.47 23.88
N SER A 68 -12.61 -6.63 23.43
CA SER A 68 -12.97 -7.90 24.04
C SER A 68 -11.99 -8.32 25.13
N SER A 69 -12.40 -9.30 25.95
CA SER A 69 -11.52 -9.98 26.92
C SER A 69 -10.41 -10.80 26.25
N ASP A 70 -10.59 -11.13 24.97
CA ASP A 70 -9.67 -11.97 24.20
C ASP A 70 -8.47 -11.18 23.68
N PHE A 71 -8.45 -9.85 23.86
CA PHE A 71 -7.30 -9.01 23.60
C PHE A 71 -6.22 -9.18 24.68
N ALA A 72 -5.74 -10.40 24.81
CA ALA A 72 -4.75 -10.81 25.80
C ALA A 72 -3.63 -11.63 25.14
N PRO A 73 -2.40 -11.59 25.68
CA PRO A 73 -1.31 -12.40 25.14
C PRO A 73 -1.62 -13.88 25.31
N THR A 74 -1.35 -14.65 24.27
CA THR A 74 -1.44 -16.12 24.34
C THR A 74 -0.36 -16.65 25.28
N PRO A 75 -0.69 -17.55 26.21
CA PRO A 75 0.29 -18.16 27.09
C PRO A 75 1.40 -18.84 26.30
N THR A 76 2.64 -18.62 26.69
CA THR A 76 3.77 -19.40 26.22
C THR A 76 3.73 -20.78 26.86
N GLY A 77 4.08 -21.84 26.11
CA GLY A 77 4.16 -23.19 26.66
C GLY A 77 5.15 -23.31 27.82
N SER A 78 5.13 -24.45 28.50
CA SER A 78 5.99 -24.76 29.66
C SER A 78 7.47 -24.92 29.31
N ASP A 79 7.80 -25.10 28.05
CA ASP A 79 9.15 -25.37 27.61
C ASP A 79 10.04 -24.10 27.67
N PRO A 80 11.22 -24.19 28.28
CA PRO A 80 12.10 -23.05 28.40
C PRO A 80 12.64 -22.63 27.01
N VAL A 81 12.46 -21.36 26.68
CA VAL A 81 13.01 -20.81 25.44
C VAL A 81 14.51 -20.51 25.61
N PRO A 82 15.40 -21.01 24.76
CA PRO A 82 16.83 -20.70 24.84
C PRO A 82 17.08 -19.19 24.80
N HIS A 83 17.94 -18.70 25.70
CA HIS A 83 18.22 -17.26 25.84
C HIS A 83 18.63 -16.60 24.51
N GLY A 84 19.42 -17.28 23.68
CA GLY A 84 19.82 -16.76 22.37
C GLY A 84 18.65 -16.55 21.40
N VAL A 85 17.63 -17.39 21.47
CA VAL A 85 16.40 -17.25 20.65
C VAL A 85 15.59 -16.04 21.15
N MET A 86 15.51 -15.89 22.45
CA MET A 86 14.81 -14.77 23.11
C MET A 86 15.40 -13.42 22.69
N VAL A 87 16.73 -13.27 22.79
CA VAL A 87 17.43 -12.03 22.41
C VAL A 87 17.22 -11.72 20.92
N LYS A 88 17.36 -12.72 20.03
CA LYS A 88 17.12 -12.53 18.60
C LYS A 88 15.69 -12.07 18.31
N ALA A 89 14.70 -12.66 18.98
CA ALA A 89 13.30 -12.29 18.83
C ALA A 89 13.05 -10.83 19.24
N TRP A 90 13.62 -10.38 20.36
CA TRP A 90 13.50 -9.00 20.83
C TRP A 90 14.17 -8.00 19.89
N ILE A 91 15.39 -8.31 19.42
CA ILE A 91 16.10 -7.46 18.45
C ILE A 91 15.28 -7.33 17.17
N LEU A 92 14.78 -8.44 16.64
CA LEU A 92 14.00 -8.47 15.41
C LEU A 92 12.73 -7.64 15.56
N GLN A 93 11.95 -7.88 16.61
CA GLN A 93 10.71 -7.14 16.89
C GLN A 93 10.98 -5.65 17.09
N GLY A 94 12.00 -5.30 17.87
CA GLY A 94 12.38 -3.91 18.10
C GLY A 94 12.77 -3.19 16.81
N THR A 95 13.52 -3.86 15.94
CA THR A 95 13.92 -3.30 14.64
C THR A 95 12.71 -3.05 13.74
N PHE A 96 11.80 -4.04 13.64
CA PHE A 96 10.59 -3.87 12.84
C PHE A 96 9.64 -2.81 13.41
N ALA A 97 9.48 -2.76 14.73
CA ALA A 97 8.67 -1.74 15.38
C ALA A 97 9.24 -0.33 15.15
N ALA A 98 10.55 -0.16 15.32
CA ALA A 98 11.22 1.11 15.06
C ALA A 98 11.09 1.53 13.59
N GLY A 99 11.28 0.59 12.65
CA GLY A 99 11.09 0.83 11.23
C GLY A 99 9.65 1.23 10.87
N ALA A 100 8.67 0.56 11.45
CA ALA A 100 7.25 0.88 11.25
C ALA A 100 6.92 2.29 11.78
N VAL A 101 7.34 2.61 13.00
CA VAL A 101 7.13 3.94 13.60
C VAL A 101 7.80 5.03 12.78
N ALA A 102 9.04 4.81 12.34
CA ALA A 102 9.76 5.77 11.50
C ALA A 102 9.05 5.98 10.15
N THR A 103 8.59 4.91 9.52
CA THR A 103 7.87 4.98 8.24
C THR A 103 6.54 5.70 8.38
N ILE A 104 5.75 5.36 9.39
CA ILE A 104 4.45 6.02 9.66
C ILE A 104 4.68 7.50 9.98
N GLY A 105 5.64 7.80 10.84
CA GLY A 105 5.98 9.18 11.18
C GLY A 105 6.39 10.00 9.98
N TRP A 106 7.23 9.44 9.10
CA TRP A 106 7.63 10.09 7.85
C TRP A 106 6.44 10.30 6.90
N LEU A 107 5.56 9.31 6.74
CA LEU A 107 4.36 9.42 5.90
C LEU A 107 3.40 10.49 6.41
N VAL A 108 3.15 10.51 7.72
CA VAL A 108 2.29 11.52 8.36
C VAL A 108 2.86 12.91 8.19
N TRP A 109 4.16 13.09 8.49
CA TRP A 109 4.86 14.36 8.31
C TRP A 109 4.76 14.84 6.86
N ARG A 110 4.99 13.96 5.90
CA ARG A 110 4.93 14.29 4.48
C ARG A 110 3.53 14.67 4.02
N CYS A 111 2.51 13.91 4.42
CA CYS A 111 1.11 14.22 4.13
C CYS A 111 0.68 15.57 4.73
N ALA A 112 1.09 15.84 5.97
CA ALA A 112 0.83 17.11 6.65
C ALA A 112 1.48 18.31 5.92
N ARG A 113 2.75 18.12 5.48
CA ARG A 113 3.48 19.16 4.73
C ARG A 113 2.87 19.44 3.37
N GLU A 114 2.47 18.41 2.63
CA GLU A 114 1.87 18.52 1.31
C GLU A 114 0.36 18.82 1.37
N ARG A 115 -0.26 18.78 2.55
CA ARG A 115 -1.70 18.93 2.81
C ARG A 115 -2.57 18.03 1.92
N ARG A 116 -2.06 16.85 1.58
CA ARG A 116 -2.75 15.84 0.78
C ARG A 116 -2.23 14.44 1.10
N LEU A 117 -3.02 13.42 0.80
CA LEU A 117 -2.56 12.04 0.82
C LEU A 117 -1.54 11.85 -0.31
N THR A 118 -0.29 11.62 0.06
CA THR A 118 0.77 11.34 -0.91
C THR A 118 0.60 9.96 -1.53
N PHE A 119 1.15 9.75 -2.72
CA PHE A 119 1.13 8.43 -3.38
C PHE A 119 1.71 7.32 -2.47
N TYR A 120 2.79 7.60 -1.77
CA TYR A 120 3.40 6.63 -0.83
C TYR A 120 2.46 6.27 0.32
N ALA A 121 1.73 7.23 0.86
CA ALA A 121 0.75 6.97 1.92
C ALA A 121 -0.43 6.13 1.39
N GLN A 122 -0.91 6.41 0.18
CA GLN A 122 -1.96 5.62 -0.47
C GLN A 122 -1.50 4.17 -0.71
N MET A 123 -0.28 3.98 -1.21
CA MET A 123 0.30 2.65 -1.41
C MET A 123 0.45 1.91 -0.08
N TRP A 124 0.90 2.59 0.96
CA TRP A 124 1.07 1.98 2.28
C TRP A 124 -0.27 1.55 2.88
N ILE A 125 -1.31 2.40 2.78
CA ILE A 125 -2.67 2.07 3.21
C ILE A 125 -3.21 0.87 2.43
N ALA A 126 -3.00 0.84 1.10
CA ALA A 126 -3.41 -0.29 0.27
C ALA A 126 -2.71 -1.59 0.70
N TRP A 127 -1.40 -1.56 0.99
CA TRP A 127 -0.65 -2.70 1.50
C TRP A 127 -1.20 -3.21 2.84
N VAL A 128 -1.45 -2.31 3.79
CA VAL A 128 -2.03 -2.67 5.10
C VAL A 128 -3.42 -3.30 4.93
N ALA A 129 -4.22 -2.77 4.01
CA ALA A 129 -5.54 -3.34 3.72
C ALA A 129 -5.45 -4.74 3.08
N ILE A 130 -4.44 -5.01 2.25
CA ILE A 130 -4.24 -6.31 1.60
C ILE A 130 -3.74 -7.37 2.60
N ILE A 131 -2.98 -7.00 3.62
CA ILE A 131 -2.50 -7.94 4.66
C ILE A 131 -3.67 -8.72 5.28
N TRP A 132 -4.86 -8.16 5.31
CA TRP A 132 -6.06 -8.84 5.80
C TRP A 132 -6.50 -10.05 4.96
N LEU A 133 -5.94 -10.22 3.75
CA LEU A 133 -6.15 -11.40 2.91
C LEU A 133 -5.25 -12.58 3.30
N ASP A 134 -4.23 -12.34 4.10
CA ASP A 134 -3.29 -13.38 4.52
C ASP A 134 -3.97 -14.55 5.27
N PRO A 135 -4.93 -14.33 6.18
CA PRO A 135 -5.71 -15.38 6.79
C PRO A 135 -6.37 -16.34 5.79
N TRP A 136 -6.90 -15.79 4.71
CA TRP A 136 -7.56 -16.60 3.69
C TRP A 136 -6.59 -17.50 2.92
N ALA A 137 -5.40 -17.01 2.64
CA ALA A 137 -4.33 -17.82 2.05
C ALA A 137 -3.91 -18.96 2.99
N ASN A 138 -3.81 -18.68 4.27
CA ASN A 138 -3.45 -19.64 5.29
C ASN A 138 -4.56 -20.66 5.60
N LEU A 139 -5.84 -20.33 5.36
CA LEU A 139 -6.96 -21.26 5.47
C LEU A 139 -6.86 -22.41 4.46
N ILE A 140 -6.39 -22.12 3.24
CA ILE A 140 -6.28 -23.11 2.18
C ILE A 140 -5.01 -23.98 2.39
N ARG A 141 -3.89 -23.35 2.74
CA ARG A 141 -2.63 -24.04 3.01
C ARG A 141 -1.83 -23.27 4.07
N PRO A 142 -1.67 -23.82 5.27
CA PRO A 142 -0.84 -23.21 6.31
C PRO A 142 0.59 -22.99 5.82
N GLN A 143 0.99 -21.74 5.66
CA GLN A 143 2.31 -21.36 5.18
C GLN A 143 3.16 -20.70 6.25
N MET A 144 2.55 -20.08 7.25
CA MET A 144 3.24 -19.37 8.31
C MET A 144 2.86 -19.91 9.69
N MET A 145 3.87 -20.16 10.52
CA MET A 145 3.71 -20.45 11.93
C MET A 145 4.24 -19.27 12.75
N PHE A 146 3.42 -18.72 13.62
CA PHE A 146 3.82 -17.65 14.51
C PHE A 146 4.14 -18.20 15.90
N ASN A 147 5.29 -17.83 16.44
CA ASN A 147 5.69 -18.26 17.77
C ASN A 147 5.03 -17.38 18.84
N SER A 148 4.41 -17.98 19.86
CA SER A 148 3.78 -17.27 20.99
C SER A 148 4.74 -16.38 21.78
N TYR A 149 6.03 -16.60 21.63
CA TYR A 149 7.08 -15.79 22.24
C TYR A 149 7.20 -14.40 21.66
N TYR A 150 6.76 -14.19 20.41
CA TYR A 150 6.65 -12.86 19.83
C TYR A 150 5.49 -12.09 20.47
N PHE A 151 5.58 -10.77 20.44
CA PHE A 151 4.49 -9.92 20.90
C PHE A 151 3.19 -10.28 20.18
N ASN A 152 2.21 -10.67 20.95
CA ASN A 152 0.90 -11.03 20.44
C ASN A 152 -0.20 -10.55 21.41
N ARG A 153 -1.41 -10.48 20.93
CA ARG A 153 -2.62 -10.14 21.71
C ARG A 153 -3.76 -11.11 21.40
N GLY A 154 -3.43 -12.36 21.14
CA GLY A 154 -4.39 -13.36 20.71
C GLY A 154 -4.77 -13.19 19.24
N SER A 155 -5.93 -13.68 18.87
CA SER A 155 -6.42 -13.70 17.48
C SER A 155 -7.66 -12.83 17.31
N TRP A 156 -7.74 -12.11 16.21
CA TRP A 156 -8.92 -11.34 15.82
C TRP A 156 -9.87 -12.11 14.90
N VAL A 157 -9.52 -13.32 14.51
CA VAL A 157 -10.21 -14.15 13.52
C VAL A 157 -11.64 -14.47 13.92
N GLU A 158 -11.88 -14.77 15.19
CA GLU A 158 -13.20 -15.10 15.70
C GLU A 158 -14.24 -13.98 15.55
N TYR A 159 -13.75 -12.75 15.34
CA TYR A 159 -14.63 -11.59 15.13
C TYR A 159 -14.98 -11.37 13.66
N ILE A 160 -14.40 -12.18 12.74
CA ILE A 160 -14.81 -12.17 11.34
C ILE A 160 -16.20 -12.83 11.24
N PRO A 161 -17.21 -12.15 10.70
CA PRO A 161 -18.50 -12.75 10.46
C PRO A 161 -18.37 -14.04 9.65
N TRP A 162 -19.05 -15.09 10.12
CA TRP A 162 -19.06 -16.45 9.52
C TRP A 162 -17.75 -17.23 9.61
N TRP A 163 -16.79 -16.79 10.39
CA TRP A 163 -15.57 -17.58 10.65
C TRP A 163 -15.92 -18.82 11.50
N ILE A 164 -15.44 -19.99 11.11
CA ILE A 164 -15.86 -21.28 11.67
C ILE A 164 -14.82 -21.85 12.67
N SER A 165 -13.63 -21.24 12.75
CA SER A 165 -12.57 -21.78 13.62
C SER A 165 -12.93 -21.61 15.11
N PRO A 166 -13.09 -22.70 15.87
CA PRO A 166 -13.30 -22.60 17.29
C PRO A 166 -11.99 -22.24 18.01
N LYS A 167 -12.06 -21.35 19.00
CA LYS A 167 -10.97 -21.02 19.91
C LYS A 167 -9.75 -20.34 19.24
N GLY A 168 -9.97 -19.52 18.22
CA GLY A 168 -8.92 -18.75 17.58
C GLY A 168 -8.14 -17.85 18.55
N HIS A 169 -8.79 -17.32 19.60
CA HIS A 169 -8.19 -16.52 20.66
C HIS A 169 -7.06 -17.22 21.42
N LEU A 170 -7.01 -18.54 21.44
CA LEU A 170 -5.94 -19.33 22.07
C LEU A 170 -4.68 -19.44 21.20
N LEU A 171 -4.74 -18.99 19.94
CA LEU A 171 -3.61 -19.07 19.02
C LEU A 171 -2.83 -17.78 19.03
N PRO A 172 -1.49 -17.83 19.14
CA PRO A 172 -0.67 -16.64 19.02
C PRO A 172 -0.69 -16.11 17.58
N GLN A 173 -0.94 -14.80 17.47
CA GLN A 173 -0.95 -14.11 16.19
C GLN A 173 -0.09 -12.85 16.24
N PRO A 174 0.55 -12.47 15.14
CA PRO A 174 1.03 -11.11 15.00
C PRO A 174 -0.16 -10.15 15.00
N PHE A 175 0.08 -8.92 15.43
CA PHE A 175 -0.97 -7.91 15.64
C PHE A 175 -1.87 -7.66 14.41
N LEU A 176 -1.32 -7.81 13.20
CA LEU A 176 -2.04 -7.56 11.95
C LEU A 176 -2.17 -8.79 11.05
N ILE A 177 -1.42 -9.84 11.28
CA ILE A 177 -1.36 -11.03 10.43
C ILE A 177 -1.84 -12.22 11.23
N GLU A 178 -2.78 -12.95 10.67
CA GLU A 178 -3.32 -14.12 11.30
C GLU A 178 -2.43 -15.35 11.12
N ARG A 179 -2.44 -16.19 12.13
CA ARG A 179 -1.88 -17.54 12.04
C ARG A 179 -2.91 -18.48 11.42
N PRO A 180 -2.48 -19.40 10.52
CA PRO A 180 -3.36 -20.47 10.07
C PRO A 180 -3.82 -21.29 11.27
N THR A 181 -5.10 -21.52 11.36
CA THR A 181 -5.68 -22.48 12.26
C THR A 181 -5.45 -23.87 11.69
N THR A 182 -4.60 -24.66 12.32
CA THR A 182 -4.49 -26.09 12.07
C THR A 182 -5.48 -26.85 12.91
#